data_ffbcebbed8aa8ec9551ecdef14ddc01a
#
_entry.id   ffbcebbed8aa8ec9551ecdef14ddc01a
#
_cell.length_a   1.000
_cell.length_b   1.000
_cell.length_c   1.000
_cell.angle_alpha   90.00
_cell.angle_beta   90.00
_cell.angle_gamma   90.00
#
_symmetry.space_group_name_H-M   'P 1'
#
loop_
_entity.id
_entity.type
_entity.pdbx_description
1 polymer ?
#
loop_
_entity_poly.entity_id
_entity_poly.type
_entity_poly.pdbx_seq_one_letter_code
_entity_poly.pdbx_strand_id
1 'polypeptide(L)'
;AHSISAGNLLIAFILAMFIPRLIRPFIAYTPDIHWNLAIKLFLVVLWDIILSNIRIAKLVLGPTDQLQPKWFRVPLETDHEQVNTLLAMIITTTPGTVTAGIDQERGDILVHALSTDDIEVDIKDIKERYENALIAIFDVQNKQGESA
;
A
#
# COMPACT_ATOMS: atom_id res chain seq x y z
N ALA A 1 -6.40 36.02 5.42
CA ALA A 1 -5.27 36.13 4.48
C ALA A 1 -3.98 35.75 5.21
N HIS A 2 -3.44 34.57 4.93
CA HIS A 2 -2.12 34.18 5.44
C HIS A 2 -1.07 34.94 4.63
N SER A 3 -0.52 36.02 5.19
CA SER A 3 0.58 36.75 4.57
C SER A 3 1.83 35.86 4.63
N ILE A 4 2.34 35.49 3.46
CA ILE A 4 3.66 34.88 3.33
C ILE A 4 4.69 35.93 3.70
N SER A 5 5.15 35.93 4.94
CA SER A 5 6.19 36.85 5.38
C SER A 5 7.57 36.27 5.06
N ALA A 6 8.56 37.15 4.83
CA ALA A 6 9.93 36.74 4.60
C ALA A 6 10.48 35.86 5.74
N GLY A 7 10.04 36.11 7.01
CA GLY A 7 10.39 35.28 8.15
C GLY A 7 9.84 33.85 8.05
N ASN A 8 8.60 33.69 7.61
CA ASN A 8 8.00 32.37 7.43
C ASN A 8 8.70 31.56 6.32
N LEU A 9 9.10 32.23 5.24
CA LEU A 9 9.88 31.61 4.17
C LEU A 9 11.25 31.18 4.64
N LEU A 10 11.92 31.99 5.44
CA LEU A 10 13.22 31.65 6.01
C LEU A 10 13.14 30.44 6.96
N ILE A 11 12.13 30.41 7.82
CA ILE A 11 11.90 29.28 8.75
C ILE A 11 11.58 28.02 7.92
N ALA A 12 10.70 28.12 6.94
CA ALA A 12 10.34 26.99 6.08
C ALA A 12 11.59 26.43 5.35
N PHE A 13 12.47 27.30 4.82
CA PHE A 13 13.72 26.91 4.19
C PHE A 13 14.66 26.19 5.15
N ILE A 14 14.85 26.74 6.38
CA ILE A 14 15.67 26.12 7.41
C ILE A 14 15.12 24.73 7.77
N LEU A 15 13.82 24.62 8.03
CA LEU A 15 13.19 23.34 8.38
C LEU A 15 13.31 22.33 7.22
N ALA A 16 13.08 22.76 5.99
CA ALA A 16 13.23 21.91 4.81
C ALA A 16 14.66 21.37 4.64
N MET A 17 15.67 22.10 5.09
CA MET A 17 17.07 21.69 5.05
C MET A 17 17.46 20.78 6.21
N PHE A 18 16.94 21.06 7.41
CA PHE A 18 17.30 20.33 8.64
C PHE A 18 16.52 19.03 8.82
N ILE A 19 15.21 19.04 8.58
CA ILE A 19 14.34 17.87 8.82
C ILE A 19 14.80 16.62 8.04
N PRO A 20 15.07 16.68 6.72
CA PRO A 20 15.55 15.51 5.98
C PRO A 20 16.87 14.95 6.50
N ARG A 21 17.77 15.85 6.94
CA ARG A 21 19.07 15.44 7.48
C ARG A 21 18.95 14.78 8.86
N LEU A 22 18.01 15.23 9.68
CA LEU A 22 17.74 14.66 11.01
C LEU A 22 17.06 13.30 10.90
N ILE A 23 16.17 13.12 9.92
CA ILE A 23 15.38 11.88 9.75
C ILE A 23 16.19 10.82 8.98
N ARG A 24 17.18 11.22 8.19
CA ARG A 24 17.98 10.31 7.34
C ARG A 24 18.54 9.07 8.07
N PRO A 25 19.03 9.14 9.33
CA PRO A 25 19.49 7.96 10.06
C PRO A 25 18.40 6.95 10.42
N PHE A 26 17.13 7.40 10.41
CA PHE A 26 15.95 6.58 10.75
C PHE A 26 15.25 6.02 9.51
N ILE A 27 15.65 6.47 8.31
CA ILE A 27 15.12 5.93 7.06
C ILE A 27 16.03 4.78 6.64
N ALA A 28 15.48 3.57 6.60
CA ALA A 28 16.18 2.41 6.08
C ALA A 28 16.66 2.70 4.64
N TYR A 29 17.80 2.09 4.27
CA TYR A 29 18.35 2.23 2.91
C TYR A 29 17.29 1.83 1.90
N THR A 30 16.95 2.76 1.01
CA THR A 30 16.02 2.50 -0.08
C THR A 30 16.83 1.85 -1.21
N PRO A 31 16.54 0.62 -1.63
CA PRO A 31 17.18 0.02 -2.79
C PRO A 31 16.90 0.83 -4.05
N ASP A 32 17.62 0.54 -5.13
CA ASP A 32 17.39 1.20 -6.42
C ASP A 32 15.95 0.97 -6.89
N ILE A 33 15.24 2.06 -7.14
CA ILE A 33 13.83 2.01 -7.53
C ILE A 33 13.71 1.97 -9.05
N HIS A 34 13.04 0.96 -9.57
CA HIS A 34 12.68 0.89 -10.99
C HIS A 34 11.48 1.81 -11.30
N TRP A 35 11.75 3.08 -11.57
CA TRP A 35 10.73 4.13 -11.75
C TRP A 35 9.69 3.82 -12.82
N ASN A 36 10.06 3.14 -13.91
CA ASN A 36 9.11 2.74 -14.95
C ASN A 36 8.05 1.78 -14.40
N LEU A 37 8.45 0.83 -13.54
CA LEU A 37 7.54 -0.10 -12.88
C LEU A 37 6.71 0.60 -11.81
N ALA A 38 7.31 1.55 -11.07
CA ALA A 38 6.60 2.35 -10.06
C ALA A 38 5.48 3.19 -10.70
N ILE A 39 5.73 3.85 -11.82
CA ILE A 39 4.72 4.61 -12.55
C ILE A 39 3.61 3.67 -13.06
N LYS A 40 3.98 2.51 -13.60
CA LYS A 40 2.99 1.52 -14.05
C LYS A 40 2.09 1.06 -12.90
N LEU A 41 2.69 0.71 -11.75
CA LEU A 41 1.92 0.31 -10.56
C LEU A 41 1.01 1.44 -10.09
N PHE A 42 1.51 2.68 -10.04
CA PHE A 42 0.71 3.85 -9.68
C PHE A 42 -0.54 3.99 -10.55
N LEU A 43 -0.41 3.83 -11.88
CA LEU A 43 -1.54 3.90 -12.81
C LEU A 43 -2.53 2.74 -12.61
N VAL A 44 -2.02 1.54 -12.32
CA VAL A 44 -2.87 0.37 -11.99
C VAL A 44 -3.67 0.64 -10.73
N VAL A 45 -3.01 1.08 -9.65
CA VAL A 45 -3.67 1.38 -8.37
C VAL A 45 -4.70 2.51 -8.54
N LEU A 46 -4.36 3.57 -9.29
CA LEU A 46 -5.29 4.66 -9.56
C LEU A 46 -6.54 4.19 -10.30
N TRP A 47 -6.37 3.32 -11.30
CA TRP A 47 -7.49 2.71 -12.02
C TRP A 47 -8.35 1.84 -11.09
N ASP A 48 -7.72 1.02 -10.26
CA ASP A 48 -8.41 0.17 -9.29
C ASP A 48 -9.19 0.99 -8.26
N ILE A 49 -8.64 2.11 -7.80
CA ILE A 49 -9.35 3.05 -6.91
C ILE A 49 -10.63 3.57 -7.60
N ILE A 50 -10.54 4.01 -8.86
CA ILE A 50 -11.71 4.53 -9.59
C ILE A 50 -12.78 3.45 -9.73
N LEU A 51 -12.38 2.24 -10.14
CA LEU A 51 -13.29 1.13 -10.34
C LEU A 51 -13.94 0.67 -9.03
N SER A 52 -13.13 0.57 -7.96
CA SER A 52 -13.61 0.19 -6.63
C SER A 52 -14.54 1.23 -6.02
N ASN A 53 -14.31 2.52 -6.23
CA ASN A 53 -15.25 3.57 -5.81
C ASN A 53 -16.65 3.37 -6.42
N ILE A 54 -16.71 3.05 -7.72
CA ILE A 54 -17.99 2.79 -8.40
C ILE A 54 -18.67 1.54 -7.84
N ARG A 55 -17.88 0.48 -7.59
CA ARG A 55 -18.39 -0.78 -7.02
C ARG A 55 -18.92 -0.57 -5.60
N ILE A 56 -18.14 0.07 -4.73
CA ILE A 56 -18.52 0.34 -3.35
C ILE A 56 -19.70 1.31 -3.27
N ALA A 57 -19.75 2.35 -4.11
CA ALA A 57 -20.90 3.25 -4.16
C ALA A 57 -22.20 2.50 -4.50
N LYS A 58 -22.16 1.59 -5.49
CA LYS A 58 -23.31 0.75 -5.81
C LYS A 58 -23.71 -0.17 -4.65
N LEU A 59 -22.71 -0.74 -3.96
CA LEU A 59 -22.96 -1.63 -2.83
C LEU A 59 -23.58 -0.89 -1.64
N VAL A 60 -23.07 0.31 -1.30
CA VAL A 60 -23.56 1.12 -0.17
C VAL A 60 -24.93 1.74 -0.44
N LEU A 61 -25.23 2.07 -1.71
CA LEU A 61 -26.55 2.58 -2.11
C LEU A 61 -27.58 1.46 -2.35
N GLY A 62 -27.12 0.21 -2.35
CA GLY A 62 -27.96 -0.98 -2.49
C GLY A 62 -28.53 -1.49 -1.18
N PRO A 63 -29.24 -2.63 -1.20
CA PRO A 63 -29.72 -3.29 0.00
C PRO A 63 -28.57 -3.75 0.91
N THR A 64 -28.66 -3.48 2.19
CA THR A 64 -27.61 -3.78 3.18
C THR A 64 -27.42 -5.28 3.46
N ASP A 65 -28.38 -6.11 3.11
CA ASP A 65 -28.34 -7.57 3.21
C ASP A 65 -27.34 -8.23 2.22
N GLN A 66 -26.87 -7.48 1.22
CA GLN A 66 -25.85 -7.94 0.26
C GLN A 66 -24.41 -7.74 0.75
N LEU A 67 -24.21 -7.07 1.87
CA LEU A 67 -22.90 -6.88 2.45
C LEU A 67 -22.38 -8.17 3.09
N GLN A 68 -21.19 -8.62 2.69
CA GLN A 68 -20.52 -9.79 3.25
C GLN A 68 -19.14 -9.41 3.79
N PRO A 69 -19.08 -8.71 4.93
CA PRO A 69 -17.82 -8.33 5.51
C PRO A 69 -17.04 -9.56 5.97
N LYS A 70 -15.77 -9.62 5.62
CA LYS A 70 -14.88 -10.73 5.99
C LYS A 70 -13.52 -10.25 6.43
N TRP A 71 -12.92 -11.01 7.33
CA TRP A 71 -11.54 -10.90 7.73
C TRP A 71 -10.74 -12.00 7.05
N PHE A 72 -9.60 -11.65 6.48
CA PHE A 72 -8.68 -12.64 5.91
C PHE A 72 -7.24 -12.19 6.06
N ARG A 73 -6.30 -13.13 5.87
CA ARG A 73 -4.88 -12.88 5.95
C ARG A 73 -4.26 -13.07 4.58
N VAL A 74 -3.43 -12.10 4.19
CA VAL A 74 -2.64 -12.13 2.95
C VAL A 74 -1.23 -12.56 3.30
N PRO A 75 -0.79 -13.79 2.95
CA PRO A 75 0.59 -14.22 3.19
C PRO A 75 1.56 -13.39 2.34
N LEU A 76 2.66 -12.94 2.95
CA LEU A 76 3.68 -12.11 2.33
C LEU A 76 4.75 -12.94 1.63
N GLU A 77 5.10 -12.57 0.40
CA GLU A 77 6.15 -13.21 -0.40
C GLU A 77 7.55 -12.69 -0.09
N THR A 78 7.69 -11.62 0.70
CA THR A 78 8.97 -11.05 1.10
C THR A 78 8.95 -10.57 2.55
N ASP A 79 10.14 -10.54 3.18
CA ASP A 79 10.33 -9.95 4.51
C ASP A 79 10.73 -8.46 4.43
N HIS A 80 10.75 -7.88 3.22
CA HIS A 80 11.19 -6.50 3.05
C HIS A 80 10.13 -5.52 3.57
N GLU A 81 10.44 -4.87 4.69
CA GLU A 81 9.53 -4.04 5.46
C GLU A 81 8.86 -2.91 4.64
N GLN A 82 9.64 -2.24 3.76
CA GLN A 82 9.10 -1.16 2.93
C GLN A 82 8.10 -1.68 1.90
N VAL A 83 8.37 -2.84 1.28
CA VAL A 83 7.45 -3.49 0.32
C VAL A 83 6.15 -3.85 1.03
N ASN A 84 6.24 -4.49 2.20
CA ASN A 84 5.08 -4.92 2.98
C ASN A 84 4.25 -3.72 3.46
N THR A 85 4.91 -2.64 3.88
CA THR A 85 4.24 -1.39 4.27
C THR A 85 3.51 -0.76 3.09
N LEU A 86 4.15 -0.66 1.92
CA LEU A 86 3.52 -0.10 0.72
C LEU A 86 2.35 -0.96 0.24
N LEU A 87 2.48 -2.30 0.31
CA LEU A 87 1.38 -3.21 0.01
C LEU A 87 0.17 -2.96 0.92
N ALA A 88 0.40 -2.86 2.23
CA ALA A 88 -0.62 -2.54 3.21
C ALA A 88 -1.29 -1.17 2.96
N MET A 89 -0.50 -0.18 2.54
CA MET A 89 -1.02 1.14 2.15
C MET A 89 -1.87 1.07 0.89
N ILE A 90 -1.48 0.32 -0.13
CA ILE A 90 -2.26 0.13 -1.37
C ILE A 90 -3.59 -0.54 -1.04
N ILE A 91 -3.59 -1.63 -0.26
CA ILE A 91 -4.80 -2.33 0.17
C ILE A 91 -5.76 -1.37 0.89
N THR A 92 -5.25 -0.54 1.80
CA THR A 92 -6.07 0.42 2.56
C THR A 92 -6.58 1.57 1.70
N THR A 93 -5.80 2.00 0.69
CA THR A 93 -6.19 3.09 -0.21
C THR A 93 -7.27 2.66 -1.21
N THR A 94 -7.36 1.37 -1.49
CA THR A 94 -8.40 0.80 -2.35
C THR A 94 -9.73 0.72 -1.59
N PRO A 95 -10.80 1.41 -2.05
CA PRO A 95 -12.09 1.42 -1.36
C PRO A 95 -12.68 0.04 -1.15
N GLY A 96 -13.15 -0.21 0.06
CA GLY A 96 -13.76 -1.48 0.46
C GLY A 96 -12.83 -2.43 1.21
N THR A 97 -11.57 -2.09 1.35
CA THR A 97 -10.61 -2.87 2.13
C THR A 97 -9.82 -2.00 3.11
N VAL A 98 -9.44 -2.56 4.23
CA VAL A 98 -8.59 -1.91 5.25
C VAL A 98 -7.59 -2.91 5.79
N THR A 99 -6.32 -2.54 5.82
CA THR A 99 -5.29 -3.27 6.54
C THR A 99 -5.39 -2.97 8.03
N ALA A 100 -5.61 -4.00 8.85
CA ALA A 100 -5.68 -3.89 10.30
C ALA A 100 -4.30 -4.03 10.97
N GLY A 101 -3.36 -4.72 10.34
CA GLY A 101 -2.00 -4.87 10.82
C GLY A 101 -1.14 -5.75 9.93
N ILE A 102 0.17 -5.57 10.07
CA ILE A 102 1.20 -6.40 9.44
C ILE A 102 1.82 -7.25 10.57
N ASP A 103 1.76 -8.55 10.45
CA ASP A 103 2.38 -9.49 11.37
C ASP A 103 3.69 -10.00 10.75
N GLN A 104 4.79 -9.39 11.14
CA GLN A 104 6.12 -9.72 10.61
C GLN A 104 6.60 -11.12 11.04
N GLU A 105 6.22 -11.57 12.25
CA GLU A 105 6.61 -12.89 12.74
C GLU A 105 5.88 -14.00 11.99
N ARG A 106 4.61 -13.78 11.66
CA ARG A 106 3.80 -14.72 10.88
C ARG A 106 4.03 -14.56 9.38
N GLY A 107 4.53 -13.42 8.95
CA GLY A 107 4.69 -13.08 7.53
C GLY A 107 3.37 -12.89 6.79
N ASP A 108 2.39 -12.23 7.41
CA ASP A 108 1.10 -11.95 6.78
C ASP A 108 0.55 -10.55 7.10
N ILE A 109 -0.42 -10.10 6.30
CA ILE A 109 -1.20 -8.89 6.52
C ILE A 109 -2.63 -9.26 6.86
N LEU A 110 -3.17 -8.75 7.98
CA LEU A 110 -4.57 -8.88 8.33
C LEU A 110 -5.40 -7.82 7.62
N VAL A 111 -6.35 -8.24 6.81
CA VAL A 111 -7.23 -7.37 6.01
C VAL A 111 -8.67 -7.57 6.42
N HIS A 112 -9.41 -6.46 6.51
CA HIS A 112 -10.86 -6.43 6.59
C HIS A 112 -11.43 -5.94 5.27
N ALA A 113 -12.28 -6.75 4.62
CA ALA A 113 -13.05 -6.34 3.45
C ALA A 113 -14.50 -6.05 3.83
N LEU A 114 -15.07 -4.98 3.28
CA LEU A 114 -16.48 -4.59 3.45
C LEU A 114 -17.41 -5.63 2.83
N SER A 115 -17.00 -6.22 1.72
CA SER A 115 -17.72 -7.32 1.07
C SER A 115 -16.76 -8.07 0.16
N THR A 116 -16.74 -9.39 0.26
CA THR A 116 -16.02 -10.27 -0.66
C THR A 116 -16.79 -11.57 -0.86
N ASP A 117 -16.85 -12.01 -2.10
CA ASP A 117 -17.47 -13.28 -2.48
C ASP A 117 -16.48 -14.43 -2.29
N ASP A 118 -15.21 -14.23 -2.66
CA ASP A 118 -14.16 -15.25 -2.62
C ASP A 118 -12.83 -14.66 -2.13
N ILE A 119 -12.41 -15.08 -0.94
CA ILE A 119 -11.18 -14.63 -0.28
C ILE A 119 -9.94 -15.06 -1.07
N GLU A 120 -9.94 -16.26 -1.66
CA GLU A 120 -8.78 -16.78 -2.39
C GLU A 120 -8.52 -15.97 -3.66
N VAL A 121 -9.59 -15.53 -4.33
CA VAL A 121 -9.51 -14.64 -5.49
C VAL A 121 -8.94 -13.29 -5.09
N ASP A 122 -9.43 -12.71 -3.98
CA ASP A 122 -8.94 -11.41 -3.49
C ASP A 122 -7.45 -11.47 -3.10
N ILE A 123 -7.03 -12.53 -2.40
CA ILE A 123 -5.62 -12.74 -2.05
C ILE A 123 -4.77 -12.84 -3.31
N LYS A 124 -5.20 -13.62 -4.29
CA LYS A 124 -4.50 -13.79 -5.57
C LYS A 124 -4.38 -12.46 -6.31
N ASP A 125 -5.46 -11.69 -6.39
CA ASP A 125 -5.46 -10.38 -7.04
C ASP A 125 -4.49 -9.41 -6.37
N ILE A 126 -4.47 -9.35 -5.03
CA ILE A 126 -3.53 -8.53 -4.27
C ILE A 126 -2.08 -8.91 -4.59
N LYS A 127 -1.77 -10.20 -4.60
CA LYS A 127 -0.42 -10.69 -4.89
C LYS A 127 0.02 -10.40 -6.33
N GLU A 128 -0.79 -10.77 -7.31
CA GLU A 128 -0.43 -10.64 -8.71
C GLU A 128 -0.37 -9.19 -9.19
N ARG A 129 -1.27 -8.34 -8.70
CA ARG A 129 -1.38 -6.95 -9.17
C ARG A 129 -0.46 -5.98 -8.42
N TYR A 130 -0.25 -6.19 -7.12
CA TYR A 130 0.45 -5.23 -6.28
C TYR A 130 1.76 -5.78 -5.70
N GLU A 131 1.74 -6.92 -5.02
CA GLU A 131 2.92 -7.45 -4.34
C GLU A 131 4.05 -7.77 -5.31
N ASN A 132 3.78 -8.52 -6.37
CA ASN A 132 4.77 -8.85 -7.40
C ASN A 132 5.36 -7.61 -8.07
N ALA A 133 4.52 -6.58 -8.30
CA ALA A 133 4.99 -5.33 -8.86
C ALA A 133 5.90 -4.57 -7.89
N LEU A 134 5.57 -4.55 -6.59
CA LEU A 134 6.41 -3.94 -5.56
C LEU A 134 7.75 -4.66 -5.41
N ILE A 135 7.74 -5.98 -5.37
CA ILE A 135 8.97 -6.81 -5.32
C ILE A 135 9.89 -6.45 -6.51
N ALA A 136 9.32 -6.36 -7.72
CA ALA A 136 10.07 -5.99 -8.91
C ALA A 136 10.55 -4.53 -8.93
N ILE A 137 9.79 -3.58 -8.34
CA ILE A 137 10.16 -2.16 -8.24
C ILE A 137 11.39 -1.99 -7.35
N PHE A 138 11.46 -2.72 -6.24
CA PHE A 138 12.51 -2.62 -5.23
C PHE A 138 13.64 -3.63 -5.43
N ASP A 139 13.57 -4.48 -6.46
CA ASP A 139 14.53 -5.55 -6.75
C ASP A 139 14.82 -6.44 -5.53
N VAL A 140 13.77 -6.86 -4.84
CA VAL A 140 13.85 -7.64 -3.58
C VAL A 140 13.68 -9.13 -3.87
N GLN A 141 14.33 -9.96 -3.06
CA GLN A 141 14.15 -11.40 -3.16
C GLN A 141 12.77 -11.85 -2.67
N ASN A 142 12.18 -12.78 -3.41
CA ASN A 142 10.95 -13.46 -3.02
C ASN A 142 11.31 -14.68 -2.16
N LYS A 143 10.59 -14.93 -1.05
CA LYS A 143 10.76 -16.10 -0.17
C LYS A 143 10.73 -17.44 -0.90
N GLN A 144 10.02 -17.52 -2.02
CA GLN A 144 9.95 -18.75 -2.82
C GLN A 144 11.25 -19.08 -3.57
N GLY A 145 12.16 -18.12 -3.74
CA GLY A 145 13.47 -18.32 -4.38
C GLY A 145 14.53 -18.93 -3.46
N GLU A 146 14.29 -19.01 -2.16
CA GLU A 146 15.24 -19.50 -1.16
C GLU A 146 15.10 -21.01 -0.86
N SER A 147 14.08 -21.65 -1.44
CA SER A 147 13.77 -23.10 -1.23
C SER A 147 14.16 -24.00 -2.42
N ALA A 148 14.98 -23.50 -3.35
CA ALA A 148 15.41 -24.26 -4.54
C ALA A 148 16.92 -24.52 -4.54
#